data_6b6a6f719475724b14afff672b8c9743
#
_entry.id   6b6a6f719475724b14afff672b8c9743
#
_cell.length_a   1.000
_cell.length_b   1.000
_cell.length_c   1.000
_cell.angle_alpha   90.00
_cell.angle_beta   90.00
_cell.angle_gamma   90.00
#
_symmetry.space_group_name_H-M   'P 1'
#
loop_
_entity.id
_entity.type
_entity.pdbx_description
1 polymer ?
#
loop_
_entity_poly.entity_id
_entity_poly.type
_entity_poly.pdbx_seq_one_letter_code
_entity_poly.pdbx_strand_id
1 'polypeptide(L)'
;VGRKEEGRFKQTIHRISNELVSEACEYGCSVIAFEDLTDIRERTGASWGHKWAFNRLYEYVEYKAAEYGITVEQVDPANTSRRCSECGFTHPDNRESESFECLKCEYENHADYNAAKNIGLRYLRRNQTGSGGGAPVGVRLNSGTLNANGGYSPAEESARTGVHAESP
;
A
#
# COMPACT_ATOMS: atom_id res chain seq x y z
N VAL A 1 -10.86 21.21 -18.98
CA VAL A 1 -9.77 21.22 -18.00
C VAL A 1 -8.65 22.09 -18.58
N GLY A 2 -8.33 23.23 -17.93
CA GLY A 2 -7.38 24.19 -18.48
C GLY A 2 -5.93 23.70 -18.32
N ARG A 3 -5.02 24.13 -19.23
CA ARG A 3 -3.57 23.81 -19.20
C ARG A 3 -2.91 23.99 -17.81
N LYS A 4 -3.40 24.96 -17.01
CA LYS A 4 -2.88 25.21 -15.65
C LYS A 4 -3.26 24.11 -14.66
N GLU A 5 -4.47 23.54 -14.78
CA GLU A 5 -4.93 22.44 -13.91
C GLU A 5 -4.20 21.14 -14.22
N GLU A 6 -3.99 20.87 -15.50
CA GLU A 6 -3.19 19.71 -15.94
C GLU A 6 -1.73 19.80 -15.45
N GLY A 7 -1.13 20.99 -15.51
CA GLY A 7 0.21 21.23 -14.98
C GLY A 7 0.32 21.00 -13.47
N ARG A 8 -0.65 21.50 -12.69
CA ARG A 8 -0.69 21.29 -11.23
C ARG A 8 -0.89 19.82 -10.89
N PHE A 9 -1.79 19.15 -11.59
CA PHE A 9 -2.03 17.73 -11.41
C PHE A 9 -0.76 16.91 -11.67
N LYS A 10 -0.08 17.15 -12.78
CA LYS A 10 1.18 16.50 -13.12
C LYS A 10 2.25 16.70 -12.04
N GLN A 11 2.41 17.94 -11.54
CA GLN A 11 3.35 18.23 -10.45
C GLN A 11 3.00 17.46 -9.16
N THR A 12 1.70 17.36 -8.82
CA THR A 12 1.24 16.62 -7.65
C THR A 12 1.57 15.13 -7.78
N ILE A 13 1.30 14.52 -8.93
CA ILE A 13 1.64 13.10 -9.18
C ILE A 13 3.15 12.86 -9.11
N HIS A 14 3.96 13.77 -9.68
CA HIS A 14 5.42 13.68 -9.58
C HIS A 14 5.91 13.72 -8.12
N ARG A 15 5.34 14.61 -7.30
CA ARG A 15 5.69 14.73 -5.88
C ARG A 15 5.33 13.47 -5.12
N ILE A 16 4.07 13.02 -5.23
CA ILE A 16 3.58 11.81 -4.53
C ILE A 16 4.41 10.58 -4.93
N SER A 17 4.68 10.40 -6.23
CA SER A 17 5.47 9.26 -6.69
C SER A 17 6.93 9.31 -6.23
N ASN A 18 7.54 10.51 -6.11
CA ASN A 18 8.89 10.66 -5.53
C ASN A 18 8.89 10.30 -4.05
N GLU A 19 7.94 10.82 -3.27
CA GLU A 19 7.80 10.54 -1.84
C GLU A 19 7.64 9.04 -1.59
N LEU A 20 6.77 8.38 -2.35
CA LEU A 20 6.53 6.94 -2.22
C LEU A 20 7.77 6.10 -2.54
N VAL A 21 8.48 6.40 -3.64
CA VAL A 21 9.70 5.67 -4.01
C VAL A 21 10.83 5.96 -3.03
N SER A 22 10.96 7.22 -2.57
CA SER A 22 11.96 7.59 -1.56
C SER A 22 11.76 6.83 -0.25
N GLU A 23 10.51 6.74 0.22
CA GLU A 23 10.16 5.96 1.41
C GLU A 23 10.47 4.46 1.21
N ALA A 24 10.11 3.91 0.06
CA ALA A 24 10.42 2.53 -0.27
C ALA A 24 11.93 2.24 -0.26
N CYS A 25 12.75 3.16 -0.76
CA CYS A 25 14.21 3.06 -0.72
C CYS A 25 14.74 3.15 0.71
N GLU A 26 14.27 4.11 1.50
CA GLU A 26 14.71 4.35 2.89
C GLU A 26 14.49 3.10 3.76
N TYR A 27 13.38 2.40 3.55
CA TYR A 27 13.07 1.18 4.30
C TYR A 27 13.51 -0.11 3.60
N GLY A 28 14.30 -0.02 2.55
CA GLY A 28 14.84 -1.19 1.84
C GLY A 28 13.76 -2.09 1.24
N CYS A 29 12.62 -1.52 0.82
CA CYS A 29 11.57 -2.26 0.17
C CYS A 29 12.02 -2.73 -1.21
N SER A 30 11.73 -3.98 -1.56
CA SER A 30 11.97 -4.54 -2.89
C SER A 30 10.75 -4.47 -3.81
N VAL A 31 9.57 -4.22 -3.23
CA VAL A 31 8.29 -4.19 -3.97
C VAL A 31 7.38 -3.10 -3.43
N ILE A 32 6.69 -2.40 -4.35
CA ILE A 32 5.55 -1.53 -4.06
C ILE A 32 4.31 -2.20 -4.65
N ALA A 33 3.30 -2.48 -3.81
CA ALA A 33 2.08 -3.14 -4.23
C ALA A 33 0.93 -2.14 -4.39
N PHE A 34 0.24 -2.19 -5.53
CA PHE A 34 -0.97 -1.42 -5.84
C PHE A 34 -2.17 -2.35 -6.02
N GLU A 35 -3.37 -1.80 -5.91
CA GLU A 35 -4.58 -2.47 -6.40
C GLU A 35 -4.63 -2.48 -7.93
N ASP A 36 -5.06 -3.58 -8.53
CA ASP A 36 -5.42 -3.62 -9.94
C ASP A 36 -6.81 -2.96 -10.13
N LEU A 37 -6.80 -1.74 -10.60
CA LEU A 37 -8.00 -0.96 -10.87
C LEU A 37 -8.37 -0.95 -12.38
N THR A 38 -7.88 -1.91 -13.15
CA THR A 38 -8.14 -1.98 -14.61
C THR A 38 -9.63 -2.02 -14.90
N ASP A 39 -10.40 -2.82 -14.16
CA ASP A 39 -11.84 -3.04 -14.34
C ASP A 39 -12.71 -2.25 -13.34
N ILE A 40 -12.17 -1.27 -12.63
CA ILE A 40 -12.91 -0.53 -11.60
C ILE A 40 -14.17 0.15 -12.13
N ARG A 41 -14.18 0.52 -13.41
CA ARG A 41 -15.29 1.22 -14.05
C ARG A 41 -16.54 0.35 -14.15
N GLU A 42 -16.39 -0.94 -14.40
CA GLU A 42 -17.49 -1.89 -14.47
C GLU A 42 -18.04 -2.23 -13.08
N ARG A 43 -17.18 -2.14 -12.06
CA ARG A 43 -17.51 -2.57 -10.69
C ARG A 43 -18.08 -1.48 -9.79
N THR A 44 -17.72 -0.19 -10.00
CA THR A 44 -18.04 0.88 -9.04
C THR A 44 -18.67 2.13 -9.67
N GLY A 45 -18.74 2.23 -11.01
CA GLY A 45 -19.16 3.46 -11.67
C GLY A 45 -18.21 4.65 -11.46
N ALA A 46 -16.98 4.39 -11.02
CA ALA A 46 -15.98 5.42 -10.74
C ALA A 46 -15.80 6.37 -11.94
N SER A 47 -15.60 7.66 -11.65
CA SER A 47 -15.42 8.65 -12.70
C SER A 47 -14.16 8.37 -13.51
N TRP A 48 -14.19 8.69 -14.81
CA TRP A 48 -13.04 8.54 -15.71
C TRP A 48 -11.76 9.24 -15.19
N GLY A 49 -11.92 10.37 -14.49
CA GLY A 49 -10.82 11.12 -13.91
C GLY A 49 -10.04 10.37 -12.82
N HIS A 50 -10.72 9.61 -11.98
CA HIS A 50 -10.06 8.83 -10.92
C HIS A 50 -9.21 7.70 -11.49
N LYS A 51 -9.72 6.96 -12.47
CA LYS A 51 -8.95 5.91 -13.17
C LYS A 51 -7.71 6.48 -13.84
N TRP A 52 -7.87 7.59 -14.55
CA TRP A 52 -6.76 8.24 -15.23
C TRP A 52 -5.68 8.73 -14.25
N ALA A 53 -6.09 9.34 -13.12
CA ALA A 53 -5.17 9.79 -12.08
C ALA A 53 -4.38 8.64 -11.46
N PHE A 54 -5.06 7.53 -11.15
CA PHE A 54 -4.45 6.34 -10.59
C PHE A 54 -3.45 5.69 -11.56
N ASN A 55 -3.83 5.52 -12.82
CA ASN A 55 -2.93 4.96 -13.85
C ASN A 55 -1.68 5.82 -14.02
N ARG A 56 -1.82 7.17 -13.99
CA ARG A 56 -0.66 8.07 -14.05
C ARG A 56 0.24 7.94 -12.84
N LEU A 57 -0.33 7.82 -11.64
CA LEU A 57 0.47 7.58 -10.44
C LEU A 57 1.22 6.25 -10.54
N TYR A 58 0.54 5.18 -10.96
CA TYR A 58 1.15 3.87 -11.15
C TYR A 58 2.33 3.94 -12.14
N GLU A 59 2.14 4.49 -13.34
CA GLU A 59 3.19 4.66 -14.35
C GLU A 59 4.40 5.44 -13.80
N TYR A 60 4.14 6.51 -13.02
CA TYR A 60 5.21 7.34 -12.46
C TYR A 60 5.98 6.64 -11.35
N VAL A 61 5.31 5.86 -10.52
CA VAL A 61 5.98 5.05 -9.50
C VAL A 61 6.78 3.93 -10.17
N GLU A 62 6.22 3.25 -11.16
CA GLU A 62 6.85 2.13 -11.85
C GLU A 62 8.21 2.52 -12.47
N TYR A 63 8.26 3.57 -13.31
CA TYR A 63 9.54 3.92 -13.93
C TYR A 63 10.57 4.47 -12.92
N LYS A 64 10.12 5.19 -11.86
CA LYS A 64 11.04 5.70 -10.83
C LYS A 64 11.55 4.59 -9.92
N ALA A 65 10.70 3.67 -9.52
CA ALA A 65 11.05 2.53 -8.68
C ALA A 65 12.08 1.62 -9.38
N ALA A 66 11.93 1.46 -10.71
CA ALA A 66 12.85 0.67 -11.52
C ALA A 66 14.30 1.20 -11.47
N GLU A 67 14.52 2.51 -11.33
CA GLU A 67 15.85 3.12 -11.18
C GLU A 67 16.57 2.64 -9.90
N TYR A 68 15.82 2.22 -8.89
CA TYR A 68 16.32 1.71 -7.62
C TYR A 68 16.20 0.19 -7.47
N GLY A 69 15.84 -0.52 -8.54
CA GLY A 69 15.64 -1.97 -8.51
C GLY A 69 14.41 -2.41 -7.72
N ILE A 70 13.46 -1.51 -7.47
CA ILE A 70 12.20 -1.80 -6.79
C ILE A 70 11.15 -2.19 -7.84
N THR A 71 10.50 -3.34 -7.66
CA THR A 71 9.43 -3.81 -8.53
C THR A 71 8.09 -3.22 -8.12
N VAL A 72 7.25 -2.86 -9.09
CA VAL A 72 5.86 -2.43 -8.82
C VAL A 72 4.91 -3.54 -9.27
N GLU A 73 4.03 -3.96 -8.36
CA GLU A 73 3.14 -5.10 -8.57
C GLU A 73 1.69 -4.71 -8.33
N GLN A 74 0.78 -5.33 -9.06
CA GLN A 74 -0.66 -5.16 -8.86
C GLN A 74 -1.28 -6.40 -8.23
N VAL A 75 -2.23 -6.17 -7.32
CA VAL A 75 -3.00 -7.23 -6.66
C VAL A 75 -4.50 -7.02 -6.88
N ASP A 76 -5.25 -8.12 -6.87
CA ASP A 76 -6.71 -8.10 -7.00
C ASP A 76 -7.34 -7.20 -5.92
N PRO A 77 -8.18 -6.21 -6.27
CA PRO A 77 -8.79 -5.27 -5.34
C PRO A 77 -10.01 -5.81 -4.60
N ALA A 78 -10.45 -7.05 -4.87
CA ALA A 78 -11.72 -7.57 -4.34
C ALA A 78 -11.76 -7.52 -2.80
N ASN A 79 -12.67 -6.73 -2.24
CA ASN A 79 -12.93 -6.58 -0.80
C ASN A 79 -11.77 -6.03 0.05
N THR A 80 -10.71 -5.48 -0.50
CA THR A 80 -9.60 -4.89 0.27
C THR A 80 -10.08 -3.82 1.24
N SER A 81 -11.08 -3.00 0.85
CA SER A 81 -11.64 -1.94 1.67
C SER A 81 -12.66 -2.39 2.74
N ARG A 82 -13.21 -3.62 2.64
CA ARG A 82 -14.26 -4.13 3.53
C ARG A 82 -13.80 -5.28 4.41
N ARG A 83 -12.65 -5.86 4.10
CA ARG A 83 -12.03 -6.93 4.85
C ARG A 83 -11.28 -6.36 6.06
N CYS A 84 -11.45 -6.96 7.22
CA CYS A 84 -10.61 -6.66 8.37
C CYS A 84 -9.20 -7.20 8.17
N SER A 85 -8.19 -6.33 8.31
CA SER A 85 -6.79 -6.71 8.18
C SER A 85 -6.31 -7.60 9.33
N GLU A 86 -6.95 -7.54 10.50
CA GLU A 86 -6.60 -8.34 11.67
C GLU A 86 -7.21 -9.75 11.62
N CYS A 87 -8.53 -9.85 11.58
CA CYS A 87 -9.20 -11.16 11.67
C CYS A 87 -9.65 -11.74 10.32
N GLY A 88 -9.58 -10.97 9.24
CA GLY A 88 -9.99 -11.39 7.90
C GLY A 88 -11.50 -11.40 7.65
N PHE A 89 -12.33 -11.03 8.63
CA PHE A 89 -13.77 -10.95 8.44
C PHE A 89 -14.12 -9.86 7.43
N THR A 90 -15.04 -10.17 6.50
CA THR A 90 -15.43 -9.26 5.42
C THR A 90 -16.92 -8.98 5.51
N HIS A 91 -17.28 -7.72 5.70
CA HIS A 91 -18.67 -7.26 5.72
C HIS A 91 -18.78 -5.85 5.09
N PRO A 92 -19.86 -5.54 4.35
CA PRO A 92 -20.06 -4.19 3.79
C PRO A 92 -20.00 -3.09 4.84
N ASP A 93 -20.62 -3.31 5.99
CA ASP A 93 -20.78 -2.32 7.05
C ASP A 93 -19.50 -2.17 7.93
N ASN A 94 -18.43 -2.94 7.68
CA ASN A 94 -17.14 -2.70 8.31
C ASN A 94 -16.52 -1.36 7.92
N ARG A 95 -16.98 -0.74 6.81
CA ARG A 95 -16.48 0.54 6.34
C ARG A 95 -17.60 1.56 6.23
N GLU A 96 -17.44 2.68 6.92
CA GLU A 96 -18.27 3.85 6.79
C GLU A 96 -17.39 5.06 6.42
N SER A 97 -17.45 5.50 5.14
CA SER A 97 -16.63 6.61 4.63
C SER A 97 -15.12 6.40 4.89
N GLU A 98 -14.52 7.20 5.74
CA GLU A 98 -13.10 7.14 6.13
C GLU A 98 -12.85 6.26 7.36
N SER A 99 -13.90 5.82 8.04
CA SER A 99 -13.82 4.96 9.23
C SER A 99 -13.94 3.49 8.87
N PHE A 100 -13.21 2.65 9.57
CA PHE A 100 -13.29 1.21 9.52
C PHE A 100 -13.47 0.64 10.93
N GLU A 101 -14.51 -0.15 11.13
CA GLU A 101 -14.77 -0.90 12.36
C GLU A 101 -15.17 -2.34 12.00
N CYS A 102 -14.49 -3.32 12.57
CA CYS A 102 -14.77 -4.72 12.31
C CYS A 102 -15.92 -5.23 13.19
N LEU A 103 -17.03 -5.59 12.61
CA LEU A 103 -18.21 -6.15 13.32
C LEU A 103 -17.93 -7.48 14.03
N LYS A 104 -16.78 -8.12 13.80
CA LYS A 104 -16.44 -9.41 14.42
C LYS A 104 -15.43 -9.27 15.57
N CYS A 105 -14.39 -8.46 15.41
CA CYS A 105 -13.30 -8.35 16.38
C CYS A 105 -13.11 -6.95 16.94
N GLU A 106 -14.01 -6.03 16.59
CA GLU A 106 -14.03 -4.65 17.10
C GLU A 106 -12.75 -3.84 16.75
N TYR A 107 -11.95 -4.32 15.80
CA TYR A 107 -10.78 -3.59 15.33
C TYR A 107 -11.23 -2.31 14.60
N GLU A 108 -10.75 -1.17 15.08
CA GLU A 108 -11.03 0.15 14.52
C GLU A 108 -9.77 0.75 13.87
N ASN A 109 -9.93 1.42 12.74
CA ASN A 109 -8.85 2.18 12.09
C ASN A 109 -9.39 3.10 10.99
N HIS A 110 -8.51 3.90 10.40
CA HIS A 110 -8.80 4.61 9.15
C HIS A 110 -9.03 3.60 8.01
N ALA A 111 -10.10 3.78 7.24
CA ALA A 111 -10.53 2.81 6.22
C ALA A 111 -9.45 2.57 5.13
N ASP A 112 -8.77 3.63 4.68
CA ASP A 112 -7.74 3.51 3.65
C ASP A 112 -6.47 2.84 4.20
N TYR A 113 -6.17 3.05 5.49
CA TYR A 113 -5.07 2.35 6.15
C TYR A 113 -5.33 0.84 6.27
N ASN A 114 -6.54 0.46 6.70
CA ASN A 114 -6.96 -0.95 6.70
C ASN A 114 -6.91 -1.55 5.29
N ALA A 115 -7.34 -0.81 4.25
CA ALA A 115 -7.26 -1.25 2.87
C ALA A 115 -5.80 -1.45 2.42
N ALA A 116 -4.90 -0.53 2.72
CA ALA A 116 -3.48 -0.65 2.41
C ALA A 116 -2.84 -1.90 3.06
N LYS A 117 -3.17 -2.20 4.33
CA LYS A 117 -2.77 -3.46 4.99
C LYS A 117 -3.25 -4.67 4.21
N ASN A 118 -4.51 -4.68 3.76
CA ASN A 118 -5.08 -5.79 3.00
C ASN A 118 -4.42 -5.99 1.63
N ILE A 119 -4.02 -4.90 0.94
CA ILE A 119 -3.26 -4.96 -0.31
C ILE A 119 -1.92 -5.65 -0.06
N GLY A 120 -1.17 -5.21 0.94
CA GLY A 120 0.10 -5.82 1.32
C GLY A 120 -0.04 -7.30 1.72
N LEU A 121 -1.02 -7.64 2.57
CA LEU A 121 -1.29 -9.02 2.97
C LEU A 121 -1.66 -9.90 1.75
N ARG A 122 -2.37 -9.36 0.77
CA ARG A 122 -2.73 -10.09 -0.45
C ARG A 122 -1.51 -10.38 -1.31
N TYR A 123 -0.62 -9.40 -1.47
CA TYR A 123 0.66 -9.60 -2.14
C TYR A 123 1.47 -10.71 -1.47
N LEU A 124 1.62 -10.66 -0.14
CA LEU A 124 2.37 -11.66 0.62
C LEU A 124 1.79 -13.07 0.44
N ARG A 125 0.47 -13.23 0.57
CA ARG A 125 -0.20 -14.53 0.43
C ARG A 125 -0.03 -15.11 -0.97
N ARG A 126 -0.11 -14.29 -2.01
CA ARG A 126 0.11 -14.73 -3.40
C ARG A 126 1.53 -15.30 -3.59
N ASN A 127 2.51 -14.70 -2.96
CA ASN A 127 3.92 -15.07 -3.13
C ASN A 127 4.40 -16.14 -2.14
N GLN A 128 3.68 -16.40 -1.04
CA GLN A 128 3.98 -17.48 -0.09
C GLN A 128 3.56 -18.87 -0.60
N THR A 129 2.67 -18.98 -1.56
CA THR A 129 2.23 -20.25 -2.15
C THR A 129 3.23 -20.88 -3.12
N GLY A 130 4.30 -20.15 -3.50
CA GLY A 130 5.44 -20.67 -4.25
C GLY A 130 6.47 -21.31 -3.30
N SER A 131 6.73 -22.59 -3.44
CA SER A 131 7.74 -23.36 -2.68
C SER A 131 9.13 -22.74 -2.78
N GLY A 132 9.49 -21.86 -1.88
CA GLY A 132 10.82 -21.31 -1.76
C GLY A 132 11.02 -20.76 -0.36
N GLY A 133 11.91 -21.38 0.43
CA GLY A 133 12.32 -20.93 1.75
C GLY A 133 13.02 -19.56 1.68
N GLY A 134 12.29 -18.50 1.34
CA GLY A 134 12.75 -17.13 1.35
C GLY A 134 12.66 -16.52 2.75
N ALA A 135 13.51 -15.52 3.02
CA ALA A 135 13.46 -14.73 4.23
C ALA A 135 12.04 -14.17 4.48
N PRO A 136 11.63 -13.97 5.74
CA PRO A 136 10.31 -13.44 6.06
C PRO A 136 10.12 -12.08 5.38
N VAL A 137 9.09 -11.99 4.54
CA VAL A 137 8.75 -10.76 3.80
C VAL A 137 7.82 -9.93 4.67
N GLY A 138 8.16 -8.68 4.91
CA GLY A 138 7.32 -7.71 5.58
C GLY A 138 6.69 -6.72 4.58
N VAL A 139 5.63 -6.05 4.99
CA VAL A 139 5.02 -4.95 4.25
C VAL A 139 5.23 -3.65 5.03
N ARG A 140 5.89 -2.69 4.40
CA ARG A 140 6.03 -1.35 4.94
C ARG A 140 4.72 -0.56 4.75
N LEU A 141 4.29 0.08 5.82
CA LEU A 141 3.19 1.03 5.86
C LEU A 141 3.69 2.33 6.50
N ASN A 142 3.06 3.46 6.24
CA ASN A 142 3.48 4.77 6.78
C ASN A 142 3.66 4.79 8.31
N SER A 143 2.92 3.95 9.04
CA SER A 143 2.96 3.89 10.50
C SER A 143 3.77 2.73 11.06
N GLY A 144 4.40 1.89 10.22
CA GLY A 144 5.17 0.74 10.69
C GLY A 144 5.34 -0.34 9.63
N THR A 145 5.78 -1.52 10.06
CA THR A 145 6.00 -2.68 9.20
C THR A 145 5.10 -3.84 9.61
N LEU A 146 4.38 -4.41 8.64
CA LEU A 146 3.57 -5.61 8.80
C LEU A 146 4.38 -6.82 8.34
N ASN A 147 4.60 -7.78 9.23
CA ASN A 147 5.33 -9.02 8.92
C ASN A 147 4.43 -10.03 8.18
N ALA A 148 5.04 -11.00 7.51
CA ALA A 148 4.34 -12.07 6.78
C ALA A 148 3.41 -12.91 7.67
N ASN A 149 3.74 -13.07 8.94
CA ASN A 149 2.94 -13.75 9.95
C ASN A 149 1.86 -12.87 10.62
N GLY A 150 1.66 -11.62 10.11
CA GLY A 150 0.63 -10.71 10.60
C GLY A 150 1.06 -9.84 11.80
N GLY A 151 2.29 -10.00 12.30
CA GLY A 151 2.84 -9.14 13.35
C GLY A 151 3.08 -7.73 12.81
N TYR A 152 2.77 -6.71 13.60
CA TYR A 152 2.95 -5.31 13.27
C TYR A 152 3.96 -4.63 14.20
N SER A 153 4.92 -3.91 13.60
CA SER A 153 5.92 -3.11 14.33
C SER A 153 5.74 -1.64 14.00
N PRO A 154 5.41 -0.76 14.97
CA PRO A 154 5.27 0.68 14.76
C PRO A 154 6.55 1.33 14.24
N ALA A 155 6.41 2.44 13.49
CA ALA A 155 7.55 3.15 12.90
C ALA A 155 8.51 3.74 13.95
N GLU A 156 8.00 4.14 15.11
CA GLU A 156 8.79 4.74 16.18
C GLU A 156 9.77 3.76 16.85
N GLU A 157 9.48 2.47 16.85
CA GLU A 157 10.40 1.44 17.37
C GLU A 157 11.53 1.12 16.39
N SER A 158 11.31 1.28 15.09
CA SER A 158 12.34 1.03 14.07
C SER A 158 13.46 2.08 14.08
N ALA A 159 13.18 3.31 14.54
CA ALA A 159 14.15 4.39 14.62
C ALA A 159 15.12 4.28 15.82
N ARG A 160 14.80 3.48 16.84
CA ARG A 160 15.59 3.39 18.07
C ARG A 160 16.66 2.30 18.07
N THR A 161 16.65 1.39 17.09
CA THR A 161 17.65 0.31 17.02
C THR A 161 18.88 0.63 16.16
N GLY A 162 19.00 1.85 15.64
CA GLY A 162 20.03 2.26 14.68
C GLY A 162 21.16 3.14 15.20
N VAL A 163 21.29 3.41 16.51
CA VAL A 163 22.42 4.23 16.99
C VAL A 163 22.97 3.68 18.30
N HIS A 164 23.90 2.76 18.23
CA HIS A 164 25.05 2.67 19.14
C HIS A 164 26.10 1.76 18.51
N ALA A 165 26.96 2.35 17.67
CA ALA A 165 28.31 1.87 17.50
C ALA A 165 29.20 2.96 18.06
N GLU A 166 29.53 2.84 19.33
CA GLU A 166 30.68 3.56 19.91
C GLU A 166 31.92 3.03 19.26
N SER A 167 32.72 3.93 18.73
CA SER A 167 34.12 3.67 18.37
C SER A 167 35.02 3.88 19.60
N PRO A 168 36.07 3.07 19.76
CA PRO A 168 37.09 3.27 20.78
C PRO A 168 38.00 4.46 20.50
#